data_399096dee09fb3000944be3f6bea6a8a
#
_entry.id   399096dee09fb3000944be3f6bea6a8a
#
_cell.length_a   1.000
_cell.length_b   1.000
_cell.length_c   1.000
_cell.angle_alpha   90.00
_cell.angle_beta   90.00
_cell.angle_gamma   90.00
#
_symmetry.space_group_name_H-M   'P 1'
#
loop_
_entity.id
_entity.type
_entity.pdbx_description
1 polymer ?
#
loop_
_entity_poly.entity_id
_entity_poly.type
_entity_poly.pdbx_seq_one_letter_code
_entity_poly.pdbx_strand_id
1 'polypeptide(L)'
;MIKIPRIARNCLDTSFFHVMVQGINKEYIFKNNRYIKRYLQLMKEKLNREELEMIAYCIMNNHAHILVKTEDIKKLSKYMQKVNTIYAQYYNYMEGNRVGYVFRDRYKSEPILDRRQLIQCVKYIHRNPVKANMVKNEQEYPYSSYHYYVTGEIQKTNIFEHEEIEYICNMDFIDEETFLDIDTNIEMKIDNSISEFIKKEQIKVFEIFEKRDILKKLIRYLKEVKKIKYTNIMKKLDITKGTIKRKKKRIE
;
A
#
# COMPACT_ATOMS: atom_id res chain seq x y z
N MET A 1 -7.04 15.20 -19.95
CA MET A 1 -6.45 14.27 -18.97
C MET A 1 -5.22 13.63 -19.60
N ILE A 2 -4.02 14.10 -19.29
CA ILE A 2 -2.79 13.46 -19.77
C ILE A 2 -2.62 12.23 -18.87
N LYS A 3 -2.91 11.06 -19.43
CA LYS A 3 -2.50 9.79 -18.82
C LYS A 3 -0.97 9.77 -18.90
N ILE A 4 -0.29 9.91 -17.76
CA ILE A 4 1.13 9.58 -17.70
C ILE A 4 1.25 8.13 -18.15
N PRO A 5 2.01 7.83 -19.23
CA PRO A 5 2.19 6.46 -19.68
C PRO A 5 2.75 5.66 -18.50
N ARG A 6 2.20 4.48 -18.25
CA ARG A 6 2.85 3.51 -17.36
C ARG A 6 4.22 3.25 -17.98
N ILE A 7 5.28 3.63 -17.29
CA ILE A 7 6.65 3.24 -17.70
C ILE A 7 6.60 1.74 -17.90
N ALA A 8 7.01 1.30 -19.09
CA ALA A 8 7.00 -0.11 -19.42
C ALA A 8 7.91 -0.81 -18.39
N ARG A 9 7.32 -1.70 -17.59
CA ARG A 9 8.01 -2.39 -16.47
C ARG A 9 9.27 -3.15 -16.90
N ASN A 10 9.41 -3.42 -18.19
CA ASN A 10 10.54 -4.12 -18.80
C ASN A 10 11.82 -3.26 -18.97
N CYS A 11 11.78 -1.98 -18.61
CA CYS A 11 12.90 -1.05 -18.79
C CYS A 11 13.61 -0.69 -17.48
N LEU A 12 13.28 -1.36 -16.37
CA LEU A 12 13.85 -1.06 -15.06
C LEU A 12 14.88 -2.13 -14.70
N ASP A 13 16.06 -1.68 -14.34
CA ASP A 13 17.19 -2.51 -13.90
C ASP A 13 17.02 -2.92 -12.43
N THR A 14 15.98 -3.72 -12.18
CA THR A 14 15.69 -4.28 -10.86
C THR A 14 14.98 -5.60 -10.94
N SER A 15 15.31 -6.49 -10.01
CA SER A 15 14.64 -7.78 -9.82
C SER A 15 13.66 -7.79 -8.63
N PHE A 16 13.53 -6.70 -7.88
CA PHE A 16 12.65 -6.62 -6.70
C PHE A 16 11.41 -5.80 -6.96
N PHE A 17 10.24 -6.34 -6.60
CA PHE A 17 8.94 -5.69 -6.83
C PHE A 17 8.08 -5.76 -5.59
N HIS A 18 7.65 -4.61 -5.09
CA HIS A 18 6.59 -4.51 -4.10
C HIS A 18 5.24 -4.62 -4.81
N VAL A 19 4.44 -5.59 -4.39
CA VAL A 19 3.13 -5.91 -4.96
C VAL A 19 2.05 -5.69 -3.93
N MET A 20 0.92 -5.12 -4.36
CA MET A 20 -0.27 -4.96 -3.54
C MET A 20 -1.52 -5.44 -4.27
N VAL A 21 -2.37 -6.17 -3.56
CA VAL A 21 -3.73 -6.54 -3.96
C VAL A 21 -4.73 -5.99 -2.97
N GLN A 22 -5.93 -5.63 -3.42
CA GLN A 22 -6.97 -5.05 -2.57
C GLN A 22 -8.35 -5.57 -2.98
N GLY A 23 -9.19 -5.82 -1.98
CA GLY A 23 -10.61 -6.13 -2.18
C GLY A 23 -11.36 -4.98 -2.86
N ILE A 24 -12.36 -5.33 -3.67
CA ILE A 24 -13.26 -4.34 -4.28
C ILE A 24 -13.94 -3.53 -3.17
N ASN A 25 -14.10 -2.22 -3.37
CA ASN A 25 -14.69 -1.31 -2.40
C ASN A 25 -14.08 -1.41 -0.98
N LYS A 26 -12.80 -1.82 -0.89
CA LYS A 26 -12.10 -2.07 0.38
C LYS A 26 -12.76 -3.19 1.23
N GLU A 27 -13.53 -4.06 0.60
CA GLU A 27 -14.14 -5.22 1.28
C GLU A 27 -13.09 -6.11 1.96
N TYR A 28 -13.45 -6.69 3.10
CA TYR A 28 -12.63 -7.66 3.81
C TYR A 28 -12.63 -8.98 3.08
N ILE A 29 -11.71 -9.14 2.13
CA ILE A 29 -11.56 -10.37 1.37
C ILE A 29 -10.77 -11.45 2.13
N PHE A 30 -10.03 -11.06 3.14
CA PHE A 30 -9.27 -11.92 4.05
C PHE A 30 -9.93 -11.90 5.45
N LYS A 31 -11.22 -12.28 5.53
CA LYS A 31 -12.12 -12.07 6.67
C LYS A 31 -11.66 -12.73 7.97
N ASN A 32 -11.04 -13.88 7.86
CA ASN A 32 -10.61 -14.70 8.99
C ASN A 32 -9.48 -15.66 8.59
N ASN A 33 -9.02 -16.45 9.55
CA ASN A 33 -7.94 -17.42 9.42
C ASN A 33 -8.06 -18.33 8.18
N ARG A 34 -9.28 -18.80 7.87
CA ARG A 34 -9.52 -19.72 6.74
C ARG A 34 -9.19 -19.07 5.41
N TYR A 35 -9.62 -17.83 5.20
CA TYR A 35 -9.36 -17.06 3.97
C TYR A 35 -7.88 -16.70 3.84
N ILE A 36 -7.27 -16.25 4.93
CA ILE A 36 -5.85 -15.88 4.95
C ILE A 36 -4.96 -17.09 4.67
N LYS A 37 -5.17 -18.20 5.38
CA LYS A 37 -4.43 -19.45 5.17
C LYS A 37 -4.56 -19.97 3.73
N ARG A 38 -5.76 -19.89 3.14
CA ARG A 38 -5.96 -20.30 1.75
C ARG A 38 -5.16 -19.44 0.78
N TYR A 39 -5.13 -18.12 0.98
CA TYR A 39 -4.34 -17.22 0.15
C TYR A 39 -2.83 -17.49 0.29
N LEU A 40 -2.33 -17.63 1.51
CA LEU A 40 -0.93 -17.99 1.79
C LEU A 40 -0.55 -19.34 1.17
N GLN A 41 -1.43 -20.34 1.26
CA GLN A 41 -1.22 -21.64 0.63
C GLN A 41 -1.09 -21.51 -0.88
N LEU A 42 -2.00 -20.78 -1.53
CA LEU A 42 -1.95 -20.52 -2.98
C LEU A 42 -0.66 -19.78 -3.38
N MET A 43 -0.25 -18.79 -2.60
CA MET A 43 1.01 -18.09 -2.83
C MET A 43 2.19 -19.05 -2.82
N LYS A 44 2.31 -19.93 -1.81
CA LYS A 44 3.38 -20.92 -1.70
C LYS A 44 3.33 -21.96 -2.83
N GLU A 45 2.16 -22.53 -3.12
CA GLU A 45 1.99 -23.55 -4.16
C GLU A 45 2.38 -23.07 -5.57
N LYS A 46 2.16 -21.78 -5.87
CA LYS A 46 2.43 -21.23 -7.21
C LYS A 46 3.84 -20.66 -7.34
N LEU A 47 4.49 -20.32 -6.22
CA LEU A 47 5.82 -19.71 -6.21
C LEU A 47 6.86 -20.57 -6.94
N ASN A 48 6.95 -21.85 -6.57
CA ASN A 48 7.95 -22.78 -7.11
C ASN A 48 7.79 -23.03 -8.61
N ARG A 49 6.58 -22.82 -9.16
CA ARG A 49 6.29 -23.05 -10.59
C ARG A 49 6.69 -21.91 -11.49
N GLU A 50 6.88 -20.72 -10.93
CA GLU A 50 7.11 -19.50 -11.71
C GLU A 50 8.52 -18.91 -11.47
N GLU A 51 9.39 -19.64 -10.74
CA GLU A 51 10.76 -19.20 -10.45
C GLU A 51 10.80 -17.79 -9.83
N LEU A 52 9.98 -17.60 -8.81
CA LEU A 52 9.89 -16.38 -8.02
C LEU A 52 10.39 -16.66 -6.61
N GLU A 53 10.99 -15.67 -6.00
CA GLU A 53 11.39 -15.70 -4.60
C GLU A 53 10.54 -14.71 -3.80
N MET A 54 9.89 -15.17 -2.74
CA MET A 54 9.11 -14.33 -1.84
C MET A 54 10.00 -13.83 -0.71
N ILE A 55 10.16 -12.51 -0.64
CA ILE A 55 11.05 -11.87 0.33
C ILE A 55 10.30 -11.50 1.59
N ALA A 56 9.18 -10.79 1.43
CA ALA A 56 8.34 -10.40 2.56
C ALA A 56 6.86 -10.40 2.17
N TYR A 57 5.99 -10.59 3.16
CA TYR A 57 4.55 -10.41 2.97
C TYR A 57 3.86 -9.98 4.26
N CYS A 58 2.69 -9.37 4.10
CA CYS A 58 1.72 -9.13 5.15
C CYS A 58 0.31 -9.18 4.55
N ILE A 59 -0.55 -10.09 5.07
CA ILE A 59 -1.93 -10.25 4.62
C ILE A 59 -2.84 -9.55 5.62
N MET A 60 -3.39 -8.41 5.24
CA MET A 60 -4.34 -7.62 6.03
C MET A 60 -5.78 -8.04 5.70
N ASN A 61 -6.77 -7.58 6.46
CA ASN A 61 -8.17 -8.01 6.26
C ASN A 61 -8.73 -7.73 4.86
N ASN A 62 -8.35 -6.64 4.22
CA ASN A 62 -8.89 -6.21 2.93
C ASN A 62 -7.84 -6.07 1.82
N HIS A 63 -6.57 -6.31 2.12
CA HIS A 63 -5.46 -6.20 1.17
C HIS A 63 -4.28 -7.05 1.59
N ALA A 64 -3.32 -7.22 0.68
CA ALA A 64 -2.05 -7.86 0.98
C ALA A 64 -0.90 -7.08 0.34
N HIS A 65 0.20 -6.98 1.07
CA HIS A 65 1.50 -6.52 0.62
C HIS A 65 2.43 -7.71 0.46
N ILE A 66 3.15 -7.76 -0.65
CA ILE A 66 4.05 -8.85 -1.00
C ILE A 66 5.29 -8.24 -1.65
N LEU A 67 6.48 -8.62 -1.20
CA LEU A 67 7.74 -8.28 -1.84
C LEU A 67 8.29 -9.54 -2.48
N VAL A 68 8.52 -9.48 -3.79
CA VAL A 68 9.04 -10.61 -4.56
C VAL A 68 10.29 -10.21 -5.33
N LYS A 69 11.18 -11.20 -5.52
CA LYS A 69 12.32 -11.13 -6.43
C LYS A 69 12.04 -11.97 -7.67
N THR A 70 12.28 -11.41 -8.84
CA THR A 70 12.22 -12.09 -10.14
C THR A 70 13.01 -11.33 -11.20
N GLU A 71 13.67 -12.05 -12.06
CA GLU A 71 14.36 -11.47 -13.22
C GLU A 71 13.40 -11.20 -14.40
N ASP A 72 12.19 -11.76 -14.36
CA ASP A 72 11.19 -11.57 -15.42
C ASP A 72 9.84 -11.14 -14.85
N ILE A 73 9.49 -9.88 -15.11
CA ILE A 73 8.19 -9.30 -14.70
C ILE A 73 6.97 -10.03 -15.29
N LYS A 74 7.14 -10.75 -16.40
CA LYS A 74 6.05 -11.56 -16.98
C LYS A 74 5.73 -12.75 -16.07
N LYS A 75 6.76 -13.35 -15.43
CA LYS A 75 6.57 -14.42 -14.44
C LYS A 75 5.77 -13.91 -13.26
N LEU A 76 6.08 -12.71 -12.73
CA LEU A 76 5.29 -12.06 -11.68
C LEU A 76 3.83 -11.85 -12.11
N SER A 77 3.61 -11.39 -13.34
CA SER A 77 2.26 -11.16 -13.85
C SER A 77 1.44 -12.46 -13.92
N LYS A 78 2.06 -13.53 -14.39
CA LYS A 78 1.44 -14.87 -14.48
C LYS A 78 1.18 -15.47 -13.11
N TYR A 79 2.13 -15.32 -12.18
CA TYR A 79 1.98 -15.73 -10.79
C TYR A 79 0.79 -15.05 -10.12
N MET A 80 0.75 -13.71 -10.13
CA MET A 80 -0.32 -12.95 -9.51
C MET A 80 -1.68 -13.21 -10.14
N GLN A 81 -1.73 -13.38 -11.46
CA GLN A 81 -2.96 -13.76 -12.15
C GLN A 81 -3.47 -15.11 -11.64
N LYS A 82 -2.62 -16.14 -11.57
CA LYS A 82 -3.02 -17.47 -11.08
C LYS A 82 -3.51 -17.45 -9.65
N VAL A 83 -2.72 -16.85 -8.74
CA VAL A 83 -3.05 -16.75 -7.31
C VAL A 83 -4.39 -16.05 -7.12
N ASN A 84 -4.54 -14.85 -7.70
CA ASN A 84 -5.74 -14.04 -7.50
C ASN A 84 -6.99 -14.68 -8.15
N THR A 85 -6.86 -15.31 -9.32
CA THR A 85 -7.99 -15.96 -9.98
C THR A 85 -8.51 -17.14 -9.16
N ILE A 86 -7.61 -18.03 -8.71
CA ILE A 86 -8.00 -19.20 -7.90
C ILE A 86 -8.58 -18.74 -6.56
N TYR A 87 -7.98 -17.71 -5.95
CA TYR A 87 -8.49 -17.17 -4.71
C TYR A 87 -9.88 -16.52 -4.88
N ALA A 88 -10.10 -15.79 -5.96
CA ALA A 88 -11.41 -15.19 -6.24
C ALA A 88 -12.51 -16.25 -6.42
N GLN A 89 -12.20 -17.34 -7.13
CA GLN A 89 -13.11 -18.47 -7.25
C GLN A 89 -13.43 -19.10 -5.89
N TYR A 90 -12.40 -19.36 -5.08
CA TYR A 90 -12.57 -19.87 -3.72
C TYR A 90 -13.40 -18.93 -2.86
N TYR A 91 -13.09 -17.62 -2.85
CA TYR A 91 -13.83 -16.62 -2.09
C TYR A 91 -15.31 -16.59 -2.49
N ASN A 92 -15.61 -16.50 -3.79
CA ASN A 92 -16.98 -16.46 -4.29
C ASN A 92 -17.76 -17.73 -3.95
N TYR A 93 -17.13 -18.90 -4.05
CA TYR A 93 -17.75 -20.18 -3.62
C TYR A 93 -18.07 -20.15 -2.12
N MET A 94 -17.15 -19.71 -1.29
CA MET A 94 -17.32 -19.63 0.18
C MET A 94 -18.38 -18.61 0.61
N GLU A 95 -18.64 -17.59 -0.20
CA GLU A 95 -19.64 -16.54 0.03
C GLU A 95 -21.01 -16.90 -0.60
N GLY A 96 -21.34 -18.19 -0.68
CA GLY A 96 -22.63 -18.64 -1.18
C GLY A 96 -22.78 -18.52 -2.70
N ASN A 97 -21.73 -18.82 -3.46
CA ASN A 97 -21.66 -18.69 -4.91
C ASN A 97 -21.88 -17.22 -5.38
N ARG A 98 -21.28 -16.29 -4.65
CA ARG A 98 -21.28 -14.88 -5.03
C ARG A 98 -20.77 -14.70 -6.46
N VAL A 99 -21.40 -13.79 -7.20
CA VAL A 99 -20.99 -13.41 -8.56
C VAL A 99 -20.31 -12.04 -8.51
N GLY A 100 -19.22 -11.88 -9.26
CA GLY A 100 -18.55 -10.61 -9.43
C GLY A 100 -17.07 -10.60 -9.01
N TYR A 101 -16.47 -9.43 -9.11
CA TYR A 101 -15.05 -9.24 -8.80
C TYR A 101 -14.81 -9.25 -7.29
N VAL A 102 -13.75 -9.96 -6.88
CA VAL A 102 -13.26 -9.99 -5.50
C VAL A 102 -12.21 -8.91 -5.28
N PHE A 103 -11.31 -8.77 -6.24
CA PHE A 103 -10.27 -7.74 -6.20
C PHE A 103 -10.73 -6.48 -6.95
N ARG A 104 -10.35 -5.31 -6.42
CA ARG A 104 -10.67 -4.00 -6.98
C ARG A 104 -10.12 -3.81 -8.40
N ASP A 105 -8.86 -4.24 -8.59
CA ASP A 105 -8.13 -4.13 -9.84
C ASP A 105 -7.22 -5.36 -10.00
N ARG A 106 -6.51 -5.41 -11.12
CA ARG A 106 -5.29 -6.22 -11.16
C ARG A 106 -4.34 -5.73 -10.08
N TYR A 107 -3.44 -6.59 -9.60
CA TYR A 107 -2.43 -6.18 -8.63
C TYR A 107 -1.69 -4.90 -9.06
N LYS A 108 -1.34 -4.07 -8.09
CA LYS A 108 -0.40 -2.97 -8.29
C LYS A 108 1.00 -3.51 -8.05
N SER A 109 2.00 -2.99 -8.75
CA SER A 109 3.41 -3.29 -8.45
C SER A 109 4.28 -2.07 -8.63
N GLU A 110 5.28 -1.95 -7.80
CA GLU A 110 6.27 -0.90 -7.75
C GLU A 110 7.67 -1.52 -7.74
N PRO A 111 8.58 -1.10 -8.62
CA PRO A 111 9.95 -1.58 -8.60
C PRO A 111 10.68 -1.02 -7.39
N ILE A 112 11.57 -1.81 -6.82
CA ILE A 112 12.51 -1.41 -5.77
C ILE A 112 13.86 -1.22 -6.42
N LEU A 113 14.40 -0.01 -6.39
CA LEU A 113 15.51 0.39 -7.22
C LEU A 113 16.87 0.28 -6.53
N ASP A 114 16.91 0.29 -5.20
CA ASP A 114 18.14 0.24 -4.45
C ASP A 114 18.01 -0.57 -3.14
N ARG A 115 19.16 -0.83 -2.53
CA ARG A 115 19.28 -1.62 -1.30
C ARG A 115 18.57 -0.99 -0.11
N ARG A 116 18.68 0.32 0.04
CA ARG A 116 18.02 1.05 1.12
C ARG A 116 16.51 0.94 0.98
N GLN A 117 15.98 1.16 -0.23
CA GLN A 117 14.55 1.02 -0.52
C GLN A 117 14.06 -0.41 -0.27
N LEU A 118 14.90 -1.44 -0.57
CA LEU A 118 14.57 -2.84 -0.30
C LEU A 118 14.34 -3.07 1.20
N ILE A 119 15.29 -2.66 2.04
CA ILE A 119 15.22 -2.78 3.49
C ILE A 119 14.00 -2.03 4.04
N GLN A 120 13.80 -0.78 3.61
CA GLN A 120 12.65 0.03 4.03
C GLN A 120 11.32 -0.60 3.60
N CYS A 121 11.26 -1.23 2.42
CA CYS A 121 10.05 -1.91 1.96
C CYS A 121 9.71 -3.11 2.84
N VAL A 122 10.70 -3.92 3.26
CA VAL A 122 10.48 -5.02 4.21
C VAL A 122 9.92 -4.50 5.53
N LYS A 123 10.57 -3.47 6.12
CA LYS A 123 10.09 -2.82 7.35
C LYS A 123 8.67 -2.31 7.19
N TYR A 124 8.39 -1.61 6.10
CA TYR A 124 7.07 -1.10 5.78
C TYR A 124 6.02 -2.22 5.75
N ILE A 125 6.29 -3.32 5.05
CA ILE A 125 5.38 -4.47 4.92
C ILE A 125 5.06 -5.06 6.29
N HIS A 126 6.07 -5.29 7.13
CA HIS A 126 5.89 -5.90 8.44
C HIS A 126 5.16 -4.98 9.43
N ARG A 127 5.34 -3.67 9.32
CA ARG A 127 4.72 -2.68 10.21
C ARG A 127 3.27 -2.34 9.88
N ASN A 128 2.74 -2.81 8.74
CA ASN A 128 1.36 -2.51 8.34
C ASN A 128 0.30 -2.84 9.42
N PRO A 129 0.34 -3.99 10.11
CA PRO A 129 -0.64 -4.31 11.14
C PRO A 129 -0.57 -3.37 12.35
N VAL A 130 0.63 -2.93 12.72
CA VAL A 130 0.84 -1.96 13.81
C VAL A 130 0.30 -0.59 13.41
N LYS A 131 0.61 -0.13 12.18
CA LYS A 131 0.07 1.13 11.64
C LYS A 131 -1.46 1.12 11.54
N ALA A 132 -2.05 -0.05 11.31
CA ALA A 132 -3.50 -0.23 11.27
C ALA A 132 -4.13 -0.45 12.66
N ASN A 133 -3.36 -0.35 13.76
CA ASN A 133 -3.78 -0.60 15.13
C ASN A 133 -4.42 -1.98 15.35
N MET A 134 -4.02 -2.99 14.56
CA MET A 134 -4.50 -4.37 14.71
C MET A 134 -3.74 -5.12 15.82
N VAL A 135 -2.47 -4.77 16.01
CA VAL A 135 -1.56 -5.32 17.02
C VAL A 135 -0.68 -4.20 17.58
N LYS A 136 -0.03 -4.43 18.73
CA LYS A 136 0.90 -3.46 19.35
C LYS A 136 2.30 -3.52 18.74
N ASN A 137 2.74 -4.71 18.36
CA ASN A 137 4.04 -4.94 17.73
C ASN A 137 3.91 -5.97 16.59
N GLU A 138 4.91 -6.04 15.72
CA GLU A 138 4.92 -6.85 14.50
C GLU A 138 4.90 -8.35 14.80
N GLN A 139 5.45 -8.78 15.94
CA GLN A 139 5.52 -10.19 16.36
C GLN A 139 4.14 -10.76 16.66
N GLU A 140 3.20 -9.93 17.09
CA GLU A 140 1.84 -10.33 17.44
C GLU A 140 0.99 -10.67 16.20
N TYR A 141 1.46 -10.31 14.99
CA TYR A 141 0.68 -10.51 13.77
C TYR A 141 1.08 -11.79 13.03
N PRO A 142 0.29 -12.87 13.10
CA PRO A 142 0.68 -14.19 12.58
C PRO A 142 0.62 -14.33 11.05
N TYR A 143 0.09 -13.32 10.34
CA TYR A 143 -0.10 -13.37 8.88
C TYR A 143 0.87 -12.49 8.13
N SER A 144 2.03 -12.26 8.71
CA SER A 144 3.19 -11.63 8.08
C SER A 144 4.38 -12.57 8.06
N SER A 145 5.36 -12.25 7.23
CA SER A 145 6.64 -12.97 7.20
C SER A 145 7.61 -12.53 8.29
N TYR A 146 7.23 -11.64 9.19
CA TYR A 146 8.12 -11.07 10.21
C TYR A 146 8.81 -12.13 11.07
N HIS A 147 8.10 -13.22 11.42
CA HIS A 147 8.67 -14.30 12.22
C HIS A 147 9.89 -14.98 11.57
N TYR A 148 9.95 -15.07 10.23
CA TYR A 148 11.11 -15.63 9.52
C TYR A 148 12.36 -14.77 9.67
N TYR A 149 12.18 -13.47 9.91
CA TYR A 149 13.29 -12.54 10.16
C TYR A 149 13.79 -12.68 11.60
N VAL A 150 12.89 -12.75 12.57
CA VAL A 150 13.24 -12.92 14.00
C VAL A 150 13.87 -14.27 14.26
N THR A 151 13.40 -15.35 13.62
CA THR A 151 13.97 -16.70 13.78
C THR A 151 15.25 -16.93 12.95
N GLY A 152 15.63 -15.96 12.12
CA GLY A 152 16.80 -16.09 11.23
C GLY A 152 16.57 -17.00 10.02
N GLU A 153 15.36 -17.50 9.78
CA GLU A 153 15.09 -18.36 8.63
C GLU A 153 15.29 -17.65 7.29
N ILE A 154 15.11 -16.32 7.24
CA ILE A 154 15.35 -15.50 6.05
C ILE A 154 16.82 -15.50 5.60
N GLN A 155 17.77 -15.76 6.50
CA GLN A 155 19.20 -15.84 6.16
C GLN A 155 19.50 -16.94 5.14
N LYS A 156 18.66 -17.97 5.05
CA LYS A 156 18.78 -19.05 4.06
C LYS A 156 18.64 -18.58 2.61
N THR A 157 18.09 -17.37 2.41
CA THR A 157 17.91 -16.79 1.07
C THR A 157 19.15 -16.03 0.57
N ASN A 158 20.12 -15.73 1.44
CA ASN A 158 21.31 -14.91 1.14
C ASN A 158 20.99 -13.54 0.52
N ILE A 159 19.79 -12.99 0.79
CA ILE A 159 19.37 -11.69 0.27
C ILE A 159 19.82 -10.57 1.21
N PHE A 160 19.81 -10.83 2.52
CA PHE A 160 20.15 -9.87 3.55
C PHE A 160 21.36 -10.32 4.36
N GLU A 161 22.24 -9.38 4.67
CA GLU A 161 23.30 -9.57 5.65
C GLU A 161 22.73 -9.59 7.07
N HIS A 162 23.49 -10.13 8.02
CA HIS A 162 23.03 -10.28 9.41
C HIS A 162 22.65 -8.93 10.04
N GLU A 163 23.47 -7.92 9.85
CA GLU A 163 23.24 -6.55 10.36
C GLU A 163 21.99 -5.92 9.76
N GLU A 164 21.68 -6.21 8.50
CA GLU A 164 20.47 -5.72 7.85
C GLU A 164 19.21 -6.38 8.42
N ILE A 165 19.28 -7.69 8.73
CA ILE A 165 18.17 -8.40 9.37
C ILE A 165 17.96 -7.84 10.78
N GLU A 166 19.01 -7.63 11.53
CA GLU A 166 18.95 -7.00 12.85
C GLU A 166 18.34 -5.59 12.76
N TYR A 167 18.77 -4.79 11.78
CA TYR A 167 18.19 -3.47 11.53
C TYR A 167 16.71 -3.54 11.13
N ILE A 168 16.30 -4.55 10.35
CA ILE A 168 14.89 -4.78 10.01
C ILE A 168 14.07 -5.11 11.25
N CYS A 169 14.60 -5.93 12.15
CA CYS A 169 13.93 -6.36 13.37
C CYS A 169 13.87 -5.27 14.45
N ASN A 170 14.88 -4.38 14.51
CA ASN A 170 14.94 -3.26 15.46
C ASN A 170 14.20 -2.03 14.89
N MET A 171 12.89 -2.06 14.96
CA MET A 171 11.97 -1.28 14.13
C MET A 171 11.61 0.13 14.64
N ASP A 172 12.49 0.83 15.35
CA ASP A 172 12.14 2.14 15.92
C ASP A 172 11.98 3.27 14.90
N PHE A 173 12.51 3.12 13.68
CA PHE A 173 12.45 4.18 12.68
C PHE A 173 12.23 3.64 11.26
N ILE A 174 11.21 4.18 10.56
CA ILE A 174 11.02 4.04 9.12
C ILE A 174 11.14 5.45 8.53
N ASP A 175 12.12 5.66 7.65
CA ASP A 175 12.07 6.79 6.75
C ASP A 175 10.73 6.75 5.98
N GLU A 176 10.03 7.88 5.94
CA GLU A 176 8.71 7.99 5.28
C GLU A 176 8.83 7.88 3.75
N GLU A 177 9.49 6.84 3.22
CA GLU A 177 9.35 6.50 1.81
C GLU A 177 7.92 5.99 1.59
N THR A 178 7.23 6.61 0.64
CA THR A 178 5.85 6.25 0.31
C THR A 178 5.84 5.04 -0.60
N PHE A 179 5.73 3.85 -0.03
CA PHE A 179 5.43 2.63 -0.77
C PHE A 179 3.96 2.58 -1.24
N LEU A 180 3.67 1.64 -2.13
CA LEU A 180 2.30 1.34 -2.54
C LEU A 180 1.44 1.10 -1.30
N ASP A 181 0.54 2.03 -1.03
CA ASP A 181 -0.37 1.95 0.09
C ASP A 181 -1.81 2.04 -0.38
N ILE A 182 -2.72 1.64 0.48
CA ILE A 182 -4.13 1.85 0.27
C ILE A 182 -4.43 3.33 0.48
N ASP A 183 -5.39 3.83 -0.30
CA ASP A 183 -5.96 5.18 -0.14
C ASP A 183 -6.36 5.53 1.31
N THR A 184 -6.53 4.52 2.18
CA THR A 184 -6.80 4.71 3.62
C THR A 184 -5.68 5.42 4.37
N ASN A 185 -4.43 5.09 4.07
CA ASN A 185 -3.30 5.74 4.75
C ASN A 185 -3.16 7.19 4.26
N ILE A 186 -3.40 7.42 2.96
CA ILE A 186 -3.41 8.76 2.40
C ILE A 186 -4.59 9.57 2.95
N GLU A 187 -5.78 8.98 3.08
CA GLU A 187 -6.93 9.64 3.68
C GLU A 187 -6.67 9.99 5.15
N MET A 188 -6.16 9.07 5.96
CA MET A 188 -5.76 9.33 7.35
C MET A 188 -4.62 10.37 7.44
N LYS A 189 -3.63 10.28 6.55
CA LYS A 189 -2.55 11.28 6.48
C LYS A 189 -3.10 12.67 6.16
N ILE A 190 -4.07 12.76 5.26
CA ILE A 190 -4.76 14.02 4.94
C ILE A 190 -5.55 14.50 6.15
N ASP A 191 -6.34 13.64 6.81
CA ASP A 191 -7.15 14.01 7.98
C ASP A 191 -6.28 14.51 9.15
N ASN A 192 -5.20 13.78 9.46
CA ASN A 192 -4.24 14.20 10.48
C ASN A 192 -3.58 15.53 10.12
N SER A 193 -3.19 15.70 8.85
CA SER A 193 -2.56 16.93 8.37
C SER A 193 -3.53 18.12 8.35
N ILE A 194 -4.81 17.88 8.09
CA ILE A 194 -5.88 18.89 8.22
C ILE A 194 -6.03 19.28 9.69
N SER A 195 -6.06 18.32 10.59
CA SER A 195 -6.16 18.56 12.04
C SER A 195 -4.98 19.36 12.58
N GLU A 196 -3.75 19.06 12.12
CA GLU A 196 -2.55 19.85 12.44
C GLU A 196 -2.65 21.28 11.90
N PHE A 197 -3.11 21.43 10.64
CA PHE A 197 -3.28 22.75 10.03
C PHE A 197 -4.29 23.61 10.79
N ILE A 198 -5.44 23.01 11.17
CA ILE A 198 -6.48 23.69 11.97
C ILE A 198 -5.92 24.17 13.30
N LYS A 199 -5.17 23.33 14.01
CA LYS A 199 -4.52 23.68 15.28
C LYS A 199 -3.50 24.79 15.10
N LYS A 200 -2.66 24.70 14.06
CA LYS A 200 -1.61 25.67 13.75
C LYS A 200 -2.15 27.05 13.38
N GLU A 201 -3.18 27.10 12.55
CA GLU A 201 -3.80 28.36 12.08
C GLU A 201 -4.88 28.87 13.06
N GLN A 202 -5.19 28.11 14.12
CA GLN A 202 -6.22 28.43 15.14
C GLN A 202 -7.60 28.73 14.54
N ILE A 203 -8.00 27.95 13.52
CA ILE A 203 -9.27 28.11 12.78
C ILE A 203 -10.24 26.99 13.13
N LYS A 204 -11.54 27.19 12.81
CA LYS A 204 -12.55 26.15 12.91
C LYS A 204 -12.69 25.40 11.58
N VAL A 205 -13.11 24.12 11.64
CA VAL A 205 -13.21 23.24 10.45
C VAL A 205 -14.05 23.85 9.35
N PHE A 206 -15.19 24.47 9.66
CA PHE A 206 -16.10 25.05 8.67
C PHE A 206 -15.47 26.24 7.92
N GLU A 207 -14.56 27.00 8.53
CA GLU A 207 -13.88 28.14 7.90
C GLU A 207 -13.01 27.74 6.69
N ILE A 208 -12.56 26.45 6.65
CA ILE A 208 -11.79 25.91 5.52
C ILE A 208 -12.59 25.99 4.22
N PHE A 209 -13.90 25.70 4.28
CA PHE A 209 -14.76 25.65 3.10
C PHE A 209 -15.43 26.99 2.82
N GLU A 210 -15.64 27.82 3.82
CA GLU A 210 -16.23 29.16 3.67
C GLU A 210 -15.21 30.17 3.14
N LYS A 211 -13.97 30.13 3.67
CA LYS A 211 -12.91 31.09 3.34
C LYS A 211 -11.93 30.52 2.32
N ARG A 212 -12.07 30.95 1.07
CA ARG A 212 -11.28 30.47 -0.06
C ARG A 212 -9.75 30.58 0.14
N ASP A 213 -9.30 31.61 0.83
CA ASP A 213 -7.87 31.80 1.08
C ASP A 213 -7.33 30.79 2.09
N ILE A 214 -8.15 30.39 3.05
CA ILE A 214 -7.82 29.31 3.99
C ILE A 214 -7.75 27.96 3.24
N LEU A 215 -8.71 27.68 2.37
CA LEU A 215 -8.68 26.47 1.54
C LEU A 215 -7.44 26.40 0.65
N LYS A 216 -7.04 27.52 0.03
CA LYS A 216 -5.80 27.58 -0.76
C LYS A 216 -4.55 27.37 0.10
N LYS A 217 -4.48 27.97 1.29
CA LYS A 217 -3.39 27.73 2.25
C LYS A 217 -3.31 26.27 2.65
N LEU A 218 -4.43 25.64 2.97
CA LEU A 218 -4.50 24.21 3.30
C LEU A 218 -3.99 23.33 2.15
N ILE A 219 -4.47 23.58 0.92
CA ILE A 219 -4.03 22.82 -0.27
C ILE A 219 -2.50 22.96 -0.47
N ARG A 220 -1.97 24.15 -0.31
CA ARG A 220 -0.53 24.41 -0.39
C ARG A 220 0.22 23.67 0.72
N TYR A 221 -0.25 23.74 1.96
CA TYR A 221 0.33 23.02 3.10
C TYR A 221 0.37 21.51 2.85
N LEU A 222 -0.76 20.90 2.44
CA LEU A 222 -0.85 19.46 2.15
C LEU A 222 0.10 19.05 1.00
N LYS A 223 0.24 19.89 -0.03
CA LYS A 223 1.09 19.61 -1.19
C LYS A 223 2.57 19.81 -0.89
N GLU A 224 2.95 20.97 -0.33
CA GLU A 224 4.34 21.40 -0.23
C GLU A 224 5.02 20.89 1.05
N VAL A 225 4.31 20.93 2.19
CA VAL A 225 4.84 20.52 3.50
C VAL A 225 4.64 19.02 3.72
N LYS A 226 3.43 18.51 3.47
CA LYS A 226 3.10 17.09 3.71
C LYS A 226 3.34 16.19 2.50
N LYS A 227 3.80 16.75 1.37
CA LYS A 227 4.13 16.03 0.12
C LYS A 227 3.00 15.14 -0.41
N ILE A 228 1.74 15.53 -0.21
CA ILE A 228 0.57 14.79 -0.65
C ILE A 228 0.26 15.13 -2.12
N LYS A 229 -0.01 14.11 -2.94
CA LYS A 229 -0.36 14.30 -4.36
C LYS A 229 -1.65 15.12 -4.48
N TYR A 230 -1.64 16.11 -5.35
CA TYR A 230 -2.77 17.02 -5.59
C TYR A 230 -4.08 16.29 -5.90
N THR A 231 -4.02 15.18 -6.64
CA THR A 231 -5.19 14.34 -6.96
C THR A 231 -5.86 13.75 -5.73
N ASN A 232 -5.08 13.34 -4.73
CA ASN A 232 -5.60 12.79 -3.48
C ASN A 232 -6.23 13.87 -2.61
N ILE A 233 -5.60 15.07 -2.56
CA ILE A 233 -6.14 16.22 -1.85
C ILE A 233 -7.51 16.62 -2.43
N MET A 234 -7.60 16.71 -3.76
CA MET A 234 -8.84 17.09 -4.46
C MET A 234 -9.95 16.07 -4.22
N LYS A 235 -9.62 14.78 -4.28
CA LYS A 235 -10.57 13.69 -4.01
C LYS A 235 -11.07 13.73 -2.57
N LYS A 236 -10.19 13.92 -1.59
CA LYS A 236 -10.56 13.92 -0.17
C LYS A 236 -11.40 15.11 0.23
N LEU A 237 -11.09 16.30 -0.31
CA LEU A 237 -11.84 17.52 -0.03
C LEU A 237 -13.09 17.68 -0.90
N ASP A 238 -13.37 16.71 -1.79
CA ASP A 238 -14.47 16.74 -2.77
C ASP A 238 -14.55 18.04 -3.59
N ILE A 239 -13.39 18.53 -4.04
CA ILE A 239 -13.28 19.77 -4.80
C ILE A 239 -12.73 19.54 -6.20
N THR A 240 -13.17 20.34 -7.16
CA THR A 240 -12.66 20.34 -8.53
C THR A 240 -11.72 21.51 -8.78
N LYS A 241 -10.90 21.42 -9.84
CA LYS A 241 -10.08 22.56 -10.29
C LYS A 241 -10.92 23.80 -10.58
N GLY A 242 -12.18 23.62 -10.99
CA GLY A 242 -13.15 24.69 -11.20
C GLY A 242 -13.60 25.38 -9.92
N THR A 243 -13.74 24.66 -8.81
CA THR A 243 -14.10 25.20 -7.49
C THR A 243 -13.08 26.23 -7.01
N ILE A 244 -11.80 26.00 -7.32
CA ILE A 244 -10.73 26.92 -6.95
C ILE A 244 -10.64 28.12 -7.89
N LYS A 245 -11.04 27.99 -9.17
CA LYS A 245 -10.97 29.06 -10.19
C LYS A 245 -12.20 29.95 -10.29
N ARG A 246 -13.41 29.46 -9.93
CA ARG A 246 -14.67 30.21 -10.07
C ARG A 246 -14.87 31.23 -8.95
N LYS A 247 -14.36 32.44 -9.09
CA LYS A 247 -14.94 33.73 -8.66
C LYS A 247 -14.03 34.89 -9.11
N LYS A 248 -13.95 35.09 -10.46
CA LYS A 248 -13.45 36.36 -11.02
C LYS A 248 -14.51 37.04 -11.91
N LYS A 249 -15.78 36.64 -11.84
CA LYS A 249 -16.89 37.28 -12.56
C LYS A 249 -18.13 37.27 -11.69
N ARG A 250 -18.26 38.26 -10.85
CA ARG A 250 -19.52 38.88 -10.37
C ARG A 250 -19.14 39.95 -9.34
N ILE A 251 -18.64 41.09 -9.84
CA ILE A 251 -18.83 42.44 -9.30
C ILE A 251 -18.67 43.32 -10.55
N GLU A 252 -19.74 43.56 -11.20
CA GLU A 252 -20.18 44.76 -11.90
C GLU A 252 -21.68 44.84 -11.77
#